data_6cb7c0b5eb5fd126e2f66950e32f09eb
#
_entry.id   6cb7c0b5eb5fd126e2f66950e32f09eb
#
_cell.length_a   1.000
_cell.length_b   1.000
_cell.length_c   1.000
_cell.angle_alpha   90.00
_cell.angle_beta   90.00
_cell.angle_gamma   90.00
#
_symmetry.space_group_name_H-M   'P 1'
#
loop_
_entity.id
_entity.type
_entity.pdbx_description
1 polymer ?
#
loop_
_entity_poly.entity_id
_entity_poly.type
_entity_poly.pdbx_seq_one_letter_code
_entity_poly.pdbx_strand_id
1 'polypeptide(L)'
;MKDARKPLRVMIADDDPDDQWLITDALKAANIAHQVVFVSDGVELMDYLHQKGQYSNPQAYPRPDLILLDLNMPRKDGREALCEIKSDPVLRRIPVVIFTTS
;
A
#
# COMPACT_ATOMS: atom_id res chain seq x y z
N MET A 1 13.09 4.38 27.98
CA MET A 1 11.96 4.59 27.38
C MET A 1 11.56 3.44 26.61
N LYS A 2 10.46 3.18 26.70
CA LYS A 2 10.01 2.22 25.99
C LYS A 2 9.58 2.68 24.74
N ASP A 3 9.91 2.03 23.82
CA ASP A 3 9.51 2.40 22.52
C ASP A 3 8.06 2.05 22.31
N ALA A 4 7.25 3.05 22.19
CA ALA A 4 5.83 2.86 22.00
C ALA A 4 5.43 2.99 20.53
N ARG A 5 6.37 2.90 19.60
CA ARG A 5 6.06 3.06 18.20
C ARG A 5 5.15 1.95 17.70
N LYS A 6 4.18 2.33 16.93
CA LYS A 6 3.32 1.38 16.28
C LYS A 6 4.06 0.72 15.12
N PRO A 7 3.70 -0.50 14.77
CA PRO A 7 4.25 -1.10 13.55
C PRO A 7 3.94 -0.23 12.33
N LEU A 8 4.88 -0.21 11.39
CA LEU A 8 4.69 0.48 10.13
C LEU A 8 3.63 -0.25 9.32
N ARG A 9 2.59 0.46 8.89
CA ARG A 9 1.60 -0.12 7.99
C ARG A 9 2.04 0.09 6.56
N VAL A 10 2.30 -1.01 5.88
CA VAL A 10 2.78 -0.98 4.50
C VAL A 10 1.71 -1.57 3.61
N MET A 11 1.29 -0.82 2.61
CA MET A 11 0.39 -1.33 1.58
C MET A 11 1.23 -1.68 0.36
N ILE A 12 1.08 -2.90 -0.13
CA ILE A 12 1.77 -3.36 -1.32
C ILE A 12 0.73 -3.55 -2.41
N ALA A 13 0.81 -2.71 -3.44
CA ALA A 13 -0.08 -2.77 -4.60
C ALA A 13 0.66 -3.47 -5.73
N ASP A 14 0.38 -4.75 -5.90
CA ASP A 14 1.05 -5.60 -6.87
C ASP A 14 0.21 -6.85 -7.06
N ASP A 15 0.01 -7.29 -8.29
CA ASP A 15 -0.77 -8.48 -8.58
C ASP A 15 0.05 -9.77 -8.57
N ASP A 16 1.36 -9.70 -8.40
CA ASP A 16 2.23 -10.87 -8.42
C ASP A 16 2.52 -11.36 -7.00
N PRO A 17 2.07 -12.56 -6.62
CA PRO A 17 2.33 -13.07 -5.27
C PRO A 17 3.82 -13.27 -4.96
N ASP A 18 4.65 -13.50 -5.96
CA ASP A 18 6.09 -13.65 -5.74
C ASP A 18 6.72 -12.34 -5.29
N ASP A 19 6.29 -11.23 -5.89
CA ASP A 19 6.75 -9.91 -5.47
C ASP A 19 6.30 -9.59 -4.06
N GLN A 20 5.06 -9.94 -3.72
CA GLN A 20 4.53 -9.74 -2.39
C GLN A 20 5.37 -10.48 -1.35
N TRP A 21 5.72 -11.73 -1.66
CA TRP A 21 6.53 -12.54 -0.76
C TRP A 21 7.92 -11.94 -0.58
N LEU A 22 8.55 -11.52 -1.68
CA LEU A 22 9.90 -10.95 -1.63
C LEU A 22 9.96 -9.68 -0.81
N ILE A 23 8.97 -8.80 -0.97
CA ILE A 23 8.93 -7.55 -0.22
C ILE A 23 8.71 -7.82 1.26
N THR A 24 7.80 -8.74 1.58
CA THR A 24 7.53 -9.09 2.97
C THR A 24 8.77 -9.69 3.63
N ASP A 25 9.47 -10.55 2.92
CA ASP A 25 10.69 -11.16 3.41
C ASP A 25 11.79 -10.11 3.65
N ALA A 26 11.89 -9.14 2.75
CA ALA A 26 12.86 -8.05 2.92
C ALA A 26 12.55 -7.20 4.14
N LEU A 27 11.28 -6.93 4.42
CA LEU A 27 10.89 -6.19 5.62
C LEU A 27 11.24 -6.95 6.89
N LYS A 28 11.04 -8.25 6.90
CA LYS A 28 11.43 -9.10 8.02
C LYS A 28 12.94 -9.11 8.21
N ALA A 29 13.69 -9.25 7.12
CA ALA A 29 15.14 -9.28 7.18
C ALA A 29 15.71 -7.96 7.68
N ALA A 30 15.05 -6.86 7.38
CA ALA A 30 15.46 -5.53 7.88
C ALA A 30 15.04 -5.30 9.33
N ASN A 31 14.33 -6.25 9.92
CA ASN A 31 13.89 -6.18 11.31
C ASN A 31 13.00 -4.97 11.60
N ILE A 32 12.14 -4.64 10.62
CA ILE A 32 11.21 -3.53 10.75
C ILE A 32 9.87 -4.08 11.26
N ALA A 33 9.41 -3.55 12.37
CA ALA A 33 8.08 -3.88 12.85
C ALA A 33 7.05 -3.37 11.85
N HIS A 34 6.24 -4.25 11.28
CA HIS A 34 5.36 -3.88 10.18
C HIS A 34 4.09 -4.71 10.15
N GLN A 35 3.07 -4.11 9.56
CA GLN A 35 1.84 -4.79 9.15
C GLN A 35 1.68 -4.56 7.66
N VAL A 36 1.36 -5.61 6.93
CA VAL A 36 1.30 -5.53 5.47
C VAL A 36 -0.12 -5.80 5.01
N VAL A 37 -0.58 -4.99 4.07
CA VAL A 37 -1.85 -5.18 3.37
C VAL A 37 -1.55 -5.27 1.89
N PHE A 38 -2.13 -6.27 1.23
CA PHE A 38 -1.92 -6.45 -0.20
C PHE A 38 -3.17 -6.07 -0.97
N VAL A 39 -2.99 -5.35 -2.06
CA VAL A 39 -4.04 -5.11 -3.04
C VAL A 39 -3.49 -5.48 -4.41
N SER A 40 -4.36 -5.96 -5.29
CA SER A 40 -3.92 -6.59 -6.54
C SER A 40 -4.09 -5.71 -7.77
N ASP A 41 -4.80 -4.60 -7.66
CA ASP A 41 -5.00 -3.70 -8.79
C ASP A 41 -5.30 -2.29 -8.29
N GLY A 42 -5.35 -1.36 -9.23
CA GLY A 42 -5.55 0.04 -8.88
C GLY A 42 -6.94 0.37 -8.39
N VAL A 43 -7.95 -0.39 -8.79
CA VAL A 43 -9.31 -0.17 -8.29
C VAL A 43 -9.38 -0.55 -6.82
N GLU A 44 -8.85 -1.71 -6.46
CA GLU A 44 -8.81 -2.16 -5.08
C GLU A 44 -7.99 -1.20 -4.21
N LEU A 45 -6.85 -0.73 -4.74
CA LEU A 45 -6.01 0.24 -4.05
C LEU A 45 -6.78 1.50 -3.70
N MET A 46 -7.47 2.07 -4.69
CA MET A 46 -8.20 3.32 -4.47
C MET A 46 -9.41 3.12 -3.56
N ASP A 47 -10.09 1.98 -3.67
CA ASP A 47 -11.18 1.69 -2.75
C ASP A 47 -10.69 1.61 -1.31
N TYR A 48 -9.55 0.99 -1.08
CA TYR A 48 -8.97 0.93 0.26
C TYR A 48 -8.62 2.32 0.75
N LEU A 49 -7.92 3.10 -0.06
CA LEU A 49 -7.45 4.43 0.35
C LEU A 49 -8.60 5.39 0.60
N HIS A 50 -9.69 5.28 -0.17
CA HIS A 50 -10.88 6.10 0.03
C HIS A 50 -11.83 5.51 1.07
N GLN A 51 -11.51 4.33 1.59
CA GLN A 51 -12.32 3.65 2.61
C GLN A 51 -13.74 3.39 2.10
N LYS A 52 -13.82 2.82 0.89
CA LYS A 52 -15.07 2.49 0.22
C LYS A 52 -15.32 1.01 0.18
N GLY A 53 -16.58 0.63 -0.01
CA GLY A 53 -16.97 -0.76 -0.19
C GLY A 53 -16.58 -1.62 1.01
N GLN A 54 -15.89 -2.72 0.74
CA GLN A 54 -15.47 -3.62 1.80
C GLN A 54 -14.48 -2.97 2.77
N TYR A 55 -13.90 -1.84 2.41
CA TYR A 55 -12.91 -1.15 3.23
C TYR A 55 -13.46 0.06 3.96
N SER A 56 -14.78 0.12 4.13
CA SER A 56 -15.42 1.31 4.68
C SER A 56 -15.21 1.50 6.18
N ASN A 57 -14.84 0.45 6.90
CA ASN A 57 -14.58 0.58 8.33
C ASN A 57 -13.14 1.02 8.57
N PRO A 58 -12.90 2.29 8.97
CA PRO A 58 -11.53 2.78 9.12
C PRO A 58 -10.77 2.15 10.28
N GLN A 59 -11.46 1.54 11.22
CA GLN A 59 -10.77 0.86 12.31
C GLN A 59 -10.23 -0.49 11.85
N ALA A 60 -10.96 -1.18 10.99
CA ALA A 60 -10.51 -2.46 10.42
C ALA A 60 -9.50 -2.26 9.31
N TYR A 61 -9.65 -1.16 8.54
CA TYR A 61 -8.82 -0.88 7.37
C TYR A 61 -8.26 0.53 7.44
N PRO A 62 -7.34 0.79 8.38
CA PRO A 62 -6.75 2.13 8.48
C PRO A 62 -5.84 2.40 7.30
N ARG A 63 -5.71 3.67 6.95
CA ARG A 63 -4.85 4.06 5.85
C ARG A 63 -3.40 3.70 6.15
N PRO A 64 -2.61 3.34 5.12
CA PRO A 64 -1.23 2.93 5.31
C PRO A 64 -0.31 4.10 5.62
N ASP A 65 0.84 3.79 6.18
CA ASP A 65 1.91 4.75 6.41
C ASP A 65 2.83 4.85 5.19
N LEU A 66 2.83 3.83 4.34
CA LEU A 66 3.69 3.75 3.17
C LEU A 66 3.00 2.88 2.13
N ILE A 67 3.06 3.30 0.88
CA ILE A 67 2.55 2.51 -0.24
C ILE A 67 3.72 2.11 -1.13
N LEU A 68 3.84 0.81 -1.38
CA LEU A 68 4.75 0.27 -2.39
C LEU A 68 3.89 -0.05 -3.61
N LEU A 69 4.15 0.63 -4.70
CA LEU A 69 3.26 0.64 -5.85
C LEU A 69 3.94 0.11 -7.10
N ASP A 70 3.38 -0.97 -7.64
CA ASP A 70 3.75 -1.46 -8.96
C ASP A 70 2.93 -0.68 -10.01
N LEU A 71 3.59 -0.18 -11.02
CA LEU A 71 2.90 0.56 -12.07
C LEU A 71 2.14 -0.35 -13.05
N ASN A 72 2.50 -1.63 -13.10
CA ASN A 72 1.93 -2.55 -14.08
C ASN A 72 0.89 -3.45 -13.45
N MET A 73 -0.28 -2.90 -13.15
CA MET A 73 -1.37 -3.64 -12.55
C MET A 73 -2.58 -3.68 -13.48
N PRO A 74 -3.43 -4.73 -13.36
CA PRO A 74 -4.66 -4.79 -14.15
C PRO A 74 -5.72 -3.79 -13.67
N ARG A 75 -6.74 -3.64 -14.46
CA ARG A 75 -7.90 -2.78 -14.28
C ARG A 75 -7.49 -1.31 -14.30
N LYS A 76 -7.13 -0.74 -13.15
CA LYS A 76 -6.59 0.62 -13.07
C LYS A 76 -5.10 0.48 -12.81
N ASP A 77 -4.27 0.99 -13.71
CA ASP A 77 -2.84 0.82 -13.54
C ASP A 77 -2.27 1.76 -12.48
N GLY A 78 -1.02 1.52 -12.11
CA GLY A 78 -0.39 2.27 -11.04
C GLY A 78 -0.21 3.74 -11.33
N ARG A 79 -0.07 4.11 -12.61
CA ARG A 79 0.10 5.52 -12.98
C ARG A 79 -1.17 6.32 -12.72
N GLU A 80 -2.32 5.75 -13.08
CA GLU A 80 -3.60 6.38 -12.80
C GLU A 80 -3.84 6.50 -11.30
N ALA A 81 -3.54 5.42 -10.55
CA ALA A 81 -3.70 5.44 -9.10
C ALA A 81 -2.78 6.49 -8.47
N LEU A 82 -1.54 6.58 -8.94
CA LEU A 82 -0.60 7.56 -8.42
C LEU A 82 -1.12 8.98 -8.64
N CYS A 83 -1.64 9.27 -9.83
CA CYS A 83 -2.23 10.58 -10.11
C CYS A 83 -3.37 10.91 -9.15
N GLU A 84 -4.25 9.96 -8.90
CA GLU A 84 -5.35 10.17 -7.97
C GLU A 84 -4.85 10.42 -6.56
N ILE A 85 -3.87 9.66 -6.10
CA ILE A 85 -3.28 9.83 -4.77
C ILE A 85 -2.68 11.23 -4.64
N LYS A 86 -1.90 11.64 -5.62
CA LYS A 86 -1.21 12.93 -5.57
C LYS A 86 -2.17 14.11 -5.69
N SER A 87 -3.34 13.90 -6.26
CA SER A 87 -4.36 14.94 -6.41
C SER A 87 -5.28 15.06 -5.21
N ASP A 88 -5.24 14.11 -4.29
CA ASP A 88 -6.11 14.09 -3.12
C ASP A 88 -5.42 14.76 -1.94
N PRO A 89 -6.03 15.77 -1.29
CA PRO A 89 -5.38 16.49 -0.20
C PRO A 89 -5.00 15.64 1.00
N VAL A 90 -5.71 14.54 1.23
CA VAL A 90 -5.41 13.64 2.33
C VAL A 90 -4.41 12.58 1.90
N LEU A 91 -4.67 11.93 0.78
CA LEU A 91 -3.86 10.79 0.33
C LEU A 91 -2.47 11.20 -0.11
N ARG A 92 -2.31 12.41 -0.64
CA ARG A 92 -0.99 12.86 -1.12
C ARG A 92 0.06 12.93 -0.01
N ARG A 93 -0.36 12.89 1.24
CA ARG A 93 0.56 12.89 2.37
C ARG A 93 1.20 11.54 2.62
N ILE A 94 0.65 10.48 2.05
CA ILE A 94 1.19 9.14 2.23
C ILE A 94 2.37 8.96 1.29
N PRO A 95 3.55 8.61 1.79
CA PRO A 95 4.68 8.34 0.91
C PRO A 95 4.40 7.16 0.00
N VAL A 96 4.78 7.29 -1.27
CA VAL A 96 4.62 6.23 -2.26
C VAL A 96 5.99 5.92 -2.84
N VAL A 97 6.38 4.66 -2.75
CA VAL A 97 7.59 4.17 -3.40
C VAL A 97 7.15 3.33 -4.60
N ILE A 98 7.63 3.70 -5.77
CA ILE A 98 7.27 3.05 -7.01
C ILE A 98 8.31 2.01 -7.34
N PHE A 99 7.86 0.82 -7.68
CA PHE A 99 8.74 -0.18 -8.26
C PHE A 99 8.08 -0.72 -9.51
N THR A 100 8.89 -1.25 -10.42
CA THR A 100 8.35 -1.83 -11.64
C THR A 100 8.82 -3.26 -11.74
N THR A 101 7.88 -4.12 -12.08
CA THR A 101 8.21 -5.50 -12.42
C THR A 101 8.00 -5.66 -13.91
N SER A 102 8.86 -6.36 -14.52
CA SER A 102 8.76 -6.55 -15.98
C SER A 102 7.97 -7.78 -16.34
#